data_8e7dcb8c5a242f4c43c02d217a11a396
#
_entry.id   8e7dcb8c5a242f4c43c02d217a11a396
#
_cell.length_a   1.000
_cell.length_b   1.000
_cell.length_c   1.000
_cell.angle_alpha   90.00
_cell.angle_beta   90.00
_cell.angle_gamma   90.00
#
_symmetry.space_group_name_H-M   'P 1'
#
loop_
_entity.id
_entity.type
_entity.pdbx_description
1 polymer ?
#
loop_
_entity_poly.entity_id
_entity_poly.type
_entity_poly.pdbx_seq_one_letter_code
_entity_poly.pdbx_strand_id
1 'polypeptide(L)'
;MKKIAIIGGGAAGLAAAIAAGNELARLGAANECEIVLFEADPERVGRSILATGNGRCNFSNAHIDPACYRNADFVEAALRSLSRLSEASEWGSVQPVGAYGASAQGSAQPASAFEAPVQRFFSDLGLMWREEGEGRMYPAANKASSVLDVLRAALDVSGARVEFGKALRAIEAPARGKGRFHLRFSDGSIAHVEKVVLAVGGRGMSAVDMPSAIPCEPTRPVLGPLATDSRITRQLNNIRVKCAVSLERSGGLVAREEGELLFRDYGVSGVCVFNLSRFACEGDVLSIDFLPHMSAADRDAWLFARRKHLSARLGENGQIAAEDVLRGAMLPQVAQVLCKCAGIDPARPLSKKDVLALSRVIGGLRLTVRGIGDAKQCQVSRGGLSIAAFDPQTMEAVRASGLFAAGEALDVDAPCGGYNLHWAWSSGLLAGVSAARSAVSADGEGEGE
;
A
#
# COMPACT_ATOMS: atom_id res chain seq x y z
N MET A 1 36.56 -9.73 4.85
CA MET A 1 35.48 -8.73 4.84
C MET A 1 34.15 -9.47 4.82
N LYS A 2 33.29 -9.25 5.80
CA LYS A 2 31.94 -9.83 5.86
C LYS A 2 31.04 -9.19 4.80
N LYS A 3 30.05 -9.94 4.31
CA LYS A 3 29.14 -9.44 3.27
C LYS A 3 27.72 -9.35 3.79
N ILE A 4 27.08 -8.20 3.59
CA ILE A 4 25.67 -7.96 3.83
C ILE A 4 25.01 -7.87 2.46
N ALA A 5 24.16 -8.85 2.13
CA ALA A 5 23.40 -8.85 0.90
C ALA A 5 22.03 -8.20 1.11
N ILE A 6 21.72 -7.16 0.32
CA ILE A 6 20.39 -6.60 0.25
C ILE A 6 19.75 -7.11 -1.06
N ILE A 7 18.62 -7.78 -0.98
CA ILE A 7 17.98 -8.42 -2.14
C ILE A 7 16.76 -7.63 -2.58
N GLY A 8 16.87 -6.96 -3.72
CA GLY A 8 15.86 -6.09 -4.32
C GLY A 8 16.13 -4.61 -4.09
N GLY A 9 16.28 -3.86 -5.17
CA GLY A 9 16.53 -2.40 -5.19
C GLY A 9 15.23 -1.57 -5.23
N GLY A 10 14.15 -2.07 -4.61
CA GLY A 10 12.91 -1.31 -4.40
C GLY A 10 12.99 -0.37 -3.20
N ALA A 11 11.84 0.13 -2.73
CA ALA A 11 11.75 1.06 -1.61
C ALA A 11 12.45 0.53 -0.34
N ALA A 12 12.07 -0.66 0.12
CA ALA A 12 12.63 -1.25 1.34
C ALA A 12 14.13 -1.56 1.20
N GLY A 13 14.57 -2.07 0.04
CA GLY A 13 15.98 -2.41 -0.16
C GLY A 13 16.89 -1.21 -0.26
N LEU A 14 16.46 -0.14 -0.93
CA LEU A 14 17.21 1.12 -0.95
C LEU A 14 17.35 1.72 0.46
N ALA A 15 16.26 1.76 1.23
CA ALA A 15 16.28 2.21 2.61
C ALA A 15 17.23 1.35 3.47
N ALA A 16 17.19 0.01 3.29
CA ALA A 16 18.05 -0.91 4.02
C ALA A 16 19.54 -0.74 3.67
N ALA A 17 19.86 -0.56 2.38
CA ALA A 17 21.25 -0.39 1.95
C ALA A 17 21.86 0.92 2.48
N ILE A 18 21.10 2.03 2.39
CA ILE A 18 21.51 3.33 2.90
C ILE A 18 21.68 3.27 4.43
N ALA A 19 20.69 2.70 5.14
CA ALA A 19 20.75 2.58 6.59
C ALA A 19 21.91 1.70 7.07
N ALA A 20 22.18 0.58 6.39
CA ALA A 20 23.30 -0.27 6.71
C ALA A 20 24.64 0.45 6.51
N GLY A 21 24.80 1.18 5.41
CA GLY A 21 26.03 1.97 5.15
C GLY A 21 26.28 3.03 6.20
N ASN A 22 25.24 3.81 6.54
CA ASN A 22 25.30 4.84 7.57
C ASN A 22 25.63 4.24 8.94
N GLU A 23 25.05 3.09 9.30
CA GLU A 23 25.32 2.44 10.59
C GLU A 23 26.72 1.85 10.66
N LEU A 24 27.23 1.23 9.58
CA LEU A 24 28.63 0.78 9.52
C LEU A 24 29.64 1.94 9.66
N ALA A 25 29.35 3.07 9.00
CA ALA A 25 30.18 4.28 9.14
C ALA A 25 30.16 4.80 10.58
N ARG A 26 28.98 4.86 11.23
CA ARG A 26 28.82 5.25 12.63
C ARG A 26 29.57 4.35 13.60
N LEU A 27 29.60 3.04 13.32
CA LEU A 27 30.32 2.04 14.12
C LEU A 27 31.86 2.00 13.81
N GLY A 28 32.34 2.76 12.82
CA GLY A 28 33.73 2.70 12.39
C GLY A 28 34.11 1.42 11.63
N ALA A 29 33.11 0.63 11.22
CA ALA A 29 33.26 -0.70 10.62
C ALA A 29 33.08 -0.74 9.09
N ALA A 30 33.11 0.41 8.42
CA ALA A 30 32.86 0.49 6.97
C ALA A 30 33.89 -0.31 6.15
N ASN A 31 35.09 -0.51 6.66
CA ASN A 31 36.14 -1.31 6.01
C ASN A 31 36.10 -2.83 6.37
N GLU A 32 35.22 -3.24 7.28
CA GLU A 32 35.08 -4.61 7.75
C GLU A 32 33.98 -5.36 7.02
N CYS A 33 32.94 -4.63 6.54
CA CYS A 33 31.77 -5.16 5.89
C CYS A 33 31.58 -4.58 4.49
N GLU A 34 31.28 -5.43 3.52
CA GLU A 34 30.85 -5.06 2.17
C GLU A 34 29.31 -5.15 2.10
N ILE A 35 28.65 -4.08 1.65
CA ILE A 35 27.21 -4.10 1.34
C ILE A 35 27.05 -4.33 -0.16
N VAL A 36 26.28 -5.36 -0.54
CA VAL A 36 25.96 -5.66 -1.94
C VAL A 36 24.46 -5.67 -2.11
N LEU A 37 23.94 -4.76 -2.92
CA LEU A 37 22.53 -4.72 -3.32
C LEU A 37 22.36 -5.46 -4.64
N PHE A 38 21.63 -6.56 -4.61
CA PHE A 38 21.29 -7.37 -5.78
C PHE A 38 19.93 -6.94 -6.33
N GLU A 39 19.88 -6.51 -7.58
CA GLU A 39 18.65 -6.03 -8.25
C GLU A 39 18.34 -6.90 -9.47
N ALA A 40 17.08 -7.29 -9.62
CA ALA A 40 16.62 -8.10 -10.73
C ALA A 40 16.54 -7.35 -12.06
N ASP A 41 16.25 -6.05 -12.03
CA ASP A 41 16.29 -5.18 -13.22
C ASP A 41 17.74 -5.10 -13.72
N PRO A 42 17.99 -5.24 -15.05
CA PRO A 42 19.34 -5.28 -15.59
C PRO A 42 20.07 -3.94 -15.56
N GLU A 43 19.38 -2.82 -15.33
CA GLU A 43 19.95 -1.50 -15.54
C GLU A 43 19.75 -0.51 -14.39
N ARG A 44 18.71 -0.68 -13.55
CA ARG A 44 18.34 0.37 -12.61
C ARG A 44 17.62 -0.13 -11.34
N VAL A 45 17.87 0.56 -10.23
CA VAL A 45 17.13 0.42 -8.99
C VAL A 45 15.90 1.35 -8.95
N GLY A 46 14.94 1.05 -8.07
CA GLY A 46 13.81 1.92 -7.75
C GLY A 46 12.69 1.97 -8.79
N ARG A 47 12.63 1.03 -9.73
CA ARG A 47 11.59 1.01 -10.78
C ARG A 47 10.17 1.00 -10.20
N SER A 48 9.95 0.27 -9.12
CA SER A 48 8.66 0.20 -8.45
C SER A 48 8.21 1.56 -7.88
N ILE A 49 9.15 2.38 -7.39
CA ILE A 49 8.87 3.71 -6.83
C ILE A 49 8.27 4.64 -7.89
N LEU A 50 8.77 4.58 -9.12
CA LEU A 50 8.31 5.44 -10.22
C LEU A 50 6.85 5.22 -10.60
N ALA A 51 6.28 4.03 -10.32
CA ALA A 51 4.89 3.71 -10.62
C ALA A 51 3.92 4.13 -9.50
N THR A 52 4.43 4.47 -8.31
CA THR A 52 3.59 4.76 -7.15
C THR A 52 2.89 6.13 -7.26
N GLY A 53 1.70 6.23 -6.68
CA GLY A 53 0.93 7.49 -6.66
C GLY A 53 0.68 8.08 -8.06
N ASN A 54 0.45 7.26 -9.08
CA ASN A 54 0.33 7.68 -10.49
C ASN A 54 1.56 8.46 -10.98
N GLY A 55 2.78 8.04 -10.61
CA GLY A 55 4.04 8.69 -10.98
C GLY A 55 4.42 9.89 -10.10
N ARG A 56 3.66 10.15 -9.03
CA ARG A 56 3.91 11.25 -8.08
C ARG A 56 4.66 10.81 -6.82
N CYS A 57 4.60 9.53 -6.47
CA CYS A 57 5.09 8.92 -5.24
C CYS A 57 4.45 9.51 -3.96
N ASN A 58 3.30 8.98 -3.55
CA ASN A 58 2.80 9.20 -2.19
C ASN A 58 3.67 8.40 -1.21
N PHE A 59 4.78 9.01 -0.78
CA PHE A 59 5.85 8.27 -0.10
C PHE A 59 5.54 7.97 1.37
N SER A 60 4.62 8.70 2.00
CA SER A 60 4.23 8.51 3.40
C SER A 60 2.83 9.09 3.66
N ASN A 61 2.40 9.04 4.92
CA ASN A 61 1.23 9.73 5.42
C ASN A 61 1.60 10.48 6.71
N ALA A 62 1.00 11.63 6.93
CA ALA A 62 1.21 12.44 8.12
C ALA A 62 0.49 11.89 9.38
N HIS A 63 -0.35 10.86 9.20
CA HIS A 63 -1.17 10.26 10.24
C HIS A 63 -1.08 8.73 10.14
N ILE A 64 0.09 8.17 10.45
CA ILE A 64 0.28 6.72 10.43
C ILE A 64 -0.41 6.08 11.64
N ASP A 65 -1.44 5.29 11.34
CA ASP A 65 -2.13 4.46 12.32
C ASP A 65 -1.78 2.98 12.08
N PRO A 66 -1.05 2.34 13.00
CA PRO A 66 -0.71 0.91 12.88
C PRO A 66 -1.93 0.01 12.74
N ALA A 67 -3.10 0.38 13.27
CA ALA A 67 -4.33 -0.40 13.16
C ALA A 67 -4.82 -0.55 11.71
N CYS A 68 -4.39 0.32 10.79
CA CYS A 68 -4.71 0.23 9.37
C CYS A 68 -3.97 -0.90 8.64
N TYR A 69 -2.89 -1.42 9.23
CA TYR A 69 -2.09 -2.47 8.62
C TYR A 69 -2.65 -3.86 8.93
N ARG A 70 -2.48 -4.78 7.97
CA ARG A 70 -2.53 -6.20 8.28
C ARG A 70 -1.39 -6.52 9.23
N ASN A 71 -1.66 -7.35 10.25
CA ASN A 71 -0.70 -7.68 11.31
C ASN A 71 -0.25 -6.45 12.12
N ALA A 72 -1.22 -5.64 12.53
CA ALA A 72 -1.06 -4.35 13.19
C ALA A 72 -0.06 -4.38 14.37
N ASP A 73 -0.16 -5.36 15.26
CA ASP A 73 0.71 -5.48 16.44
C ASP A 73 2.19 -5.62 16.07
N PHE A 74 2.49 -6.40 15.03
CA PHE A 74 3.85 -6.58 14.50
C PHE A 74 4.37 -5.26 13.92
N VAL A 75 3.54 -4.59 13.13
CA VAL A 75 3.89 -3.30 12.51
C VAL A 75 4.12 -2.24 13.57
N GLU A 76 3.22 -2.15 14.57
CA GLU A 76 3.36 -1.19 15.66
C GLU A 76 4.67 -1.40 16.45
N ALA A 77 4.99 -2.66 16.78
CA ALA A 77 6.22 -3.00 17.48
C ALA A 77 7.47 -2.60 16.67
N ALA A 78 7.47 -2.84 15.35
CA ALA A 78 8.56 -2.44 14.45
C ALA A 78 8.70 -0.92 14.35
N LEU A 79 7.60 -0.19 14.18
CA LEU A 79 7.60 1.27 14.12
C LEU A 79 8.08 1.90 15.44
N ARG A 80 7.68 1.37 16.59
CA ARG A 80 8.19 1.79 17.90
C ARG A 80 9.70 1.56 18.04
N SER A 81 10.19 0.43 17.53
CA SER A 81 11.62 0.12 17.58
C SER A 81 12.43 1.08 16.71
N LEU A 82 11.94 1.38 15.50
CA LEU A 82 12.56 2.37 14.63
C LEU A 82 12.56 3.78 15.26
N SER A 83 11.47 4.17 15.93
CA SER A 83 11.39 5.47 16.63
C SER A 83 12.47 5.58 17.71
N ARG A 84 12.62 4.55 18.56
CA ARG A 84 13.68 4.50 19.59
C ARG A 84 15.09 4.58 18.98
N LEU A 85 15.33 3.87 17.88
CA LEU A 85 16.60 3.94 17.17
C LEU A 85 16.88 5.33 16.62
N SER A 86 15.87 5.98 16.07
CA SER A 86 15.95 7.33 15.53
C SER A 86 16.19 8.41 16.60
N GLU A 87 15.70 8.20 17.84
CA GLU A 87 15.92 9.09 18.97
C GLU A 87 17.31 8.89 19.60
N ALA A 88 17.76 7.63 19.69
CA ALA A 88 19.05 7.26 20.29
C ALA A 88 20.25 7.52 19.39
N SER A 89 20.05 7.49 18.07
CA SER A 89 21.09 7.86 17.11
C SER A 89 21.00 9.36 16.85
N GLU A 90 22.11 10.07 16.95
CA GLU A 90 22.26 11.42 16.43
C GLU A 90 22.19 11.40 14.88
N TRP A 91 21.12 10.81 14.33
CA TRP A 91 20.78 10.94 12.92
C TRP A 91 20.39 12.41 12.72
N GLY A 92 21.37 13.19 12.27
CA GLY A 92 21.27 14.58 11.88
C GLY A 92 20.39 15.45 12.75
N SER A 93 20.94 16.34 13.55
CA SER A 93 20.26 17.37 14.34
C SER A 93 19.55 18.43 13.47
N VAL A 94 19.24 18.14 12.21
CA VAL A 94 18.59 19.06 11.30
C VAL A 94 17.08 19.01 11.57
N GLN A 95 16.52 20.12 12.03
CA GLN A 95 15.08 20.34 12.07
C GLN A 95 14.50 20.02 10.67
N PRO A 96 13.37 19.32 10.54
CA PRO A 96 12.81 18.97 9.24
C PRO A 96 12.53 20.25 8.42
N VAL A 97 13.38 20.54 7.46
CA VAL A 97 13.21 21.67 6.51
C VAL A 97 12.17 21.34 5.43
N GLY A 98 11.55 20.16 5.50
CA GLY A 98 10.82 19.57 4.39
C GLY A 98 9.39 20.02 4.15
N ALA A 99 8.69 20.60 5.12
CA ALA A 99 7.28 20.96 4.96
C ALA A 99 7.11 22.31 4.27
N TYR A 100 7.03 22.34 2.94
CA TYR A 100 6.65 23.54 2.18
C TYR A 100 5.12 23.53 1.97
N GLY A 101 4.41 24.55 2.51
CA GLY A 101 3.01 24.77 2.18
C GLY A 101 1.95 24.32 3.18
N ALA A 102 2.29 24.03 4.44
CA ALA A 102 1.31 24.09 5.49
C ALA A 102 0.87 25.56 5.62
N SER A 103 -0.35 25.86 5.18
CA SER A 103 -0.97 27.16 5.44
C SER A 103 -0.89 27.42 6.95
N ALA A 104 -0.36 28.58 7.33
CA ALA A 104 -0.10 29.02 8.71
C ALA A 104 -1.37 29.15 9.59
N GLN A 105 -2.42 28.37 9.33
CA GLN A 105 -3.71 28.39 10.01
C GLN A 105 -4.21 27.03 10.49
N GLY A 106 -3.45 25.94 10.28
CA GLY A 106 -3.69 24.68 10.96
C GLY A 106 -2.61 24.47 12.02
N SER A 107 -2.98 24.28 13.27
CA SER A 107 -2.07 23.84 14.32
C SER A 107 -1.32 22.60 13.80
N ALA A 108 -0.04 22.77 13.45
CA ALA A 108 0.81 21.64 13.13
C ALA A 108 0.88 20.78 14.40
N GLN A 109 0.08 19.73 14.45
CA GLN A 109 0.29 18.70 15.48
C GLN A 109 1.70 18.14 15.26
N PRO A 110 2.51 17.98 16.32
CA PRO A 110 3.81 17.35 16.17
C PRO A 110 3.58 15.98 15.51
N ALA A 111 4.45 15.64 14.53
CA ALA A 111 4.43 14.33 13.90
C ALA A 111 4.40 13.27 15.02
N SER A 112 3.53 12.25 14.87
CA SER A 112 3.51 11.19 15.85
C SER A 112 4.84 10.44 15.84
N ALA A 113 5.09 9.65 16.88
CA ALA A 113 6.33 8.86 16.97
C ALA A 113 6.55 7.92 15.77
N PHE A 114 5.52 7.65 14.97
CA PHE A 114 5.58 6.69 13.85
C PHE A 114 5.98 7.32 12.52
N GLU A 115 5.58 8.58 12.23
CA GLU A 115 5.96 9.26 10.98
C GLU A 115 7.37 9.85 11.04
N ALA A 116 7.79 10.31 12.22
CA ALA A 116 9.01 11.08 12.41
C ALA A 116 10.28 10.42 11.85
N PRO A 117 10.54 9.11 12.03
CA PRO A 117 11.76 8.48 11.50
C PRO A 117 11.86 8.54 9.97
N VAL A 118 10.75 8.28 9.25
CA VAL A 118 10.71 8.32 7.78
C VAL A 118 10.84 9.76 7.27
N GLN A 119 10.16 10.71 7.92
CA GLN A 119 10.28 12.12 7.57
C GLN A 119 11.71 12.62 7.78
N ARG A 120 12.35 12.27 8.89
CA ARG A 120 13.74 12.61 9.17
C ARG A 120 14.68 12.01 8.11
N PHE A 121 14.54 10.71 7.82
CA PHE A 121 15.32 10.05 6.78
C PHE A 121 15.26 10.81 5.45
N PHE A 122 14.08 11.16 4.97
CA PHE A 122 13.95 11.90 3.71
C PHE A 122 14.41 13.36 3.81
N SER A 123 14.28 14.02 4.96
CA SER A 123 14.86 15.34 5.20
C SER A 123 16.38 15.32 5.10
N ASP A 124 17.03 14.34 5.71
CA ASP A 124 18.49 14.19 5.71
C ASP A 124 19.02 13.91 4.29
N LEU A 125 18.21 13.25 3.45
CA LEU A 125 18.50 13.08 2.03
C LEU A 125 18.20 14.33 1.18
N GLY A 126 17.67 15.41 1.77
CA GLY A 126 17.34 16.65 1.07
C GLY A 126 16.03 16.63 0.31
N LEU A 127 15.13 15.67 0.55
CA LEU A 127 13.82 15.66 -0.08
C LEU A 127 12.94 16.76 0.52
N MET A 128 12.40 17.62 -0.31
CA MET A 128 11.32 18.54 0.06
C MET A 128 9.97 17.92 -0.30
N TRP A 129 8.99 18.05 0.59
CA TRP A 129 7.64 17.51 0.38
C TRP A 129 6.54 18.45 0.82
N ARG A 130 5.31 18.09 0.48
CA ARG A 130 4.09 18.72 0.96
C ARG A 130 3.07 17.67 1.35
N GLU A 131 2.20 18.03 2.28
CA GLU A 131 1.02 17.26 2.62
C GLU A 131 -0.15 17.65 1.70
N GLU A 132 -0.93 16.67 1.28
CA GLU A 132 -2.21 16.83 0.58
C GLU A 132 -3.32 16.18 1.41
N GLY A 133 -4.58 16.33 0.98
CA GLY A 133 -5.75 15.84 1.73
C GLY A 133 -5.58 14.39 2.23
N GLU A 134 -6.10 14.12 3.41
CA GLU A 134 -6.02 12.84 4.13
C GLU A 134 -4.59 12.48 4.57
N GLY A 135 -3.75 13.47 4.85
CA GLY A 135 -2.38 13.27 5.32
C GLY A 135 -1.40 12.71 4.29
N ARG A 136 -1.77 12.65 3.02
CA ARG A 136 -0.90 12.11 1.96
C ARG A 136 0.31 12.98 1.72
N MET A 137 1.51 12.40 1.75
CA MET A 137 2.77 13.11 1.58
C MET A 137 3.37 12.87 0.20
N TYR A 138 3.58 13.96 -0.54
CA TYR A 138 4.16 13.92 -1.88
C TYR A 138 5.43 14.78 -1.96
N PRO A 139 6.42 14.41 -2.80
CA PRO A 139 7.56 15.29 -3.05
C PRO A 139 7.10 16.64 -3.59
N ALA A 140 7.77 17.72 -3.22
CA ALA A 140 7.42 19.08 -3.67
C ALA A 140 7.42 19.21 -5.19
N ALA A 141 8.32 18.52 -5.88
CA ALA A 141 8.40 18.44 -7.34
C ALA A 141 7.22 17.67 -7.97
N ASN A 142 6.37 17.02 -7.19
CA ASN A 142 5.23 16.22 -7.66
C ASN A 142 5.57 15.12 -8.68
N LYS A 143 6.78 14.55 -8.57
CA LYS A 143 7.31 13.50 -9.43
C LYS A 143 8.02 12.43 -8.59
N ALA A 144 7.71 11.17 -8.85
CA ALA A 144 8.36 10.04 -8.19
C ALA A 144 9.88 9.99 -8.45
N SER A 145 10.33 10.53 -9.58
CA SER A 145 11.75 10.62 -9.90
C SER A 145 12.54 11.40 -8.87
N SER A 146 12.00 12.48 -8.28
CA SER A 146 12.71 13.27 -7.28
C SER A 146 12.95 12.50 -5.97
N VAL A 147 12.05 11.60 -5.59
CA VAL A 147 12.27 10.67 -4.47
C VAL A 147 13.39 9.68 -4.81
N LEU A 148 13.36 9.15 -6.03
CA LEU A 148 14.37 8.19 -6.48
C LEU A 148 15.75 8.83 -6.64
N ASP A 149 15.82 10.09 -7.07
CA ASP A 149 17.08 10.82 -7.26
C ASP A 149 17.82 11.00 -5.92
N VAL A 150 17.13 11.42 -4.86
CA VAL A 150 17.76 11.55 -3.53
C VAL A 150 18.18 10.21 -2.94
N LEU A 151 17.38 9.14 -3.19
CA LEU A 151 17.75 7.79 -2.75
C LEU A 151 18.98 7.25 -3.48
N ARG A 152 19.10 7.49 -4.79
CA ARG A 152 20.29 7.07 -5.56
C ARG A 152 21.55 7.80 -5.10
N ALA A 153 21.46 9.12 -4.93
CA ALA A 153 22.57 9.91 -4.41
C ALA A 153 23.04 9.40 -3.03
N ALA A 154 22.08 9.07 -2.15
CA ALA A 154 22.40 8.52 -0.85
C ALA A 154 22.99 7.09 -0.93
N LEU A 155 22.49 6.27 -1.86
CA LEU A 155 23.05 4.93 -2.11
C LEU A 155 24.51 5.01 -2.56
N ASP A 156 24.85 5.93 -3.45
CA ASP A 156 26.22 6.14 -3.92
C ASP A 156 27.18 6.52 -2.78
N VAL A 157 26.67 7.31 -1.80
CA VAL A 157 27.46 7.72 -0.61
C VAL A 157 27.54 6.60 0.44
N SER A 158 26.57 5.70 0.50
CA SER A 158 26.50 4.62 1.52
C SER A 158 27.60 3.57 1.39
N GLY A 159 28.35 3.55 0.30
CA GLY A 159 29.35 2.54 0.01
C GLY A 159 28.78 1.20 -0.46
N ALA A 160 27.48 1.09 -0.66
CA ALA A 160 26.84 -0.12 -1.16
C ALA A 160 27.13 -0.31 -2.65
N ARG A 161 27.61 -1.51 -3.03
CA ARG A 161 27.81 -1.90 -4.42
C ARG A 161 26.51 -2.49 -4.98
N VAL A 162 26.11 -2.11 -6.18
CA VAL A 162 24.93 -2.66 -6.84
C VAL A 162 25.32 -3.70 -7.89
N GLU A 163 24.66 -4.86 -7.85
CA GLU A 163 24.72 -5.90 -8.89
C GLU A 163 23.36 -6.02 -9.57
N PHE A 164 23.31 -5.69 -10.84
CA PHE A 164 22.12 -5.73 -11.68
C PHE A 164 21.91 -7.10 -12.36
N GLY A 165 20.66 -7.36 -12.79
CA GLY A 165 20.29 -8.62 -13.46
C GLY A 165 20.28 -9.83 -12.53
N LYS A 166 20.28 -9.62 -11.22
CA LYS A 166 20.39 -10.64 -10.18
C LYS A 166 19.03 -10.94 -9.53
N ALA A 167 18.15 -11.62 -10.23
CA ALA A 167 16.89 -12.09 -9.65
C ALA A 167 17.14 -13.31 -8.75
N LEU A 168 16.87 -13.18 -7.45
CA LEU A 168 17.03 -14.27 -6.48
C LEU A 168 16.07 -15.43 -6.81
N ARG A 169 16.55 -16.67 -6.69
CA ARG A 169 15.77 -17.90 -6.85
C ARG A 169 15.69 -18.74 -5.59
N ALA A 170 16.77 -18.80 -4.81
CA ALA A 170 16.77 -19.56 -3.57
C ALA A 170 17.72 -18.96 -2.54
N ILE A 171 17.38 -19.18 -1.28
CA ILE A 171 18.21 -18.90 -0.11
C ILE A 171 18.44 -20.23 0.61
N GLU A 172 19.70 -20.61 0.76
CA GLU A 172 20.10 -21.73 1.59
C GLU A 172 20.73 -21.17 2.88
N ALA A 173 20.10 -21.46 4.00
CA ALA A 173 20.62 -21.02 5.30
C ALA A 173 21.79 -21.92 5.75
N PRO A 174 22.76 -21.40 6.49
CA PRO A 174 23.88 -22.19 7.01
C PRO A 174 23.40 -23.26 7.97
N ALA A 175 24.02 -24.45 7.90
CA ALA A 175 23.73 -25.54 8.81
C ALA A 175 24.00 -25.14 10.27
N ARG A 176 23.02 -25.39 11.16
CA ARG A 176 23.10 -25.05 12.59
C ARG A 176 23.36 -23.56 12.90
N GLY A 177 23.00 -22.64 11.98
CA GLY A 177 23.17 -21.20 12.18
C GLY A 177 24.61 -20.69 12.14
N LYS A 178 25.60 -21.54 11.84
CA LYS A 178 27.01 -21.16 11.71
C LYS A 178 27.45 -21.28 10.23
N GLY A 179 28.02 -20.22 9.67
CA GLY A 179 28.49 -20.17 8.28
C GLY A 179 27.86 -19.05 7.47
N ARG A 180 27.82 -19.27 6.16
CA ARG A 180 27.32 -18.29 5.18
C ARG A 180 26.02 -18.74 4.56
N PHE A 181 25.15 -17.78 4.22
CA PHE A 181 24.04 -18.01 3.34
C PHE A 181 24.52 -18.23 1.91
N HIS A 182 23.89 -19.16 1.18
CA HIS A 182 24.10 -19.34 -0.26
C HIS A 182 22.89 -18.80 -1.00
N LEU A 183 23.11 -17.77 -1.82
CA LEU A 183 22.10 -17.10 -2.61
C LEU A 183 22.24 -17.55 -4.06
N ARG A 184 21.21 -18.20 -4.62
CA ARG A 184 21.17 -18.60 -6.03
C ARG A 184 20.36 -17.63 -6.85
N PHE A 185 20.93 -17.16 -7.95
CA PHE A 185 20.29 -16.21 -8.85
C PHE A 185 19.80 -16.86 -10.15
N SER A 186 18.95 -16.16 -10.88
CA SER A 186 18.35 -16.64 -12.15
C SER A 186 19.38 -16.85 -13.27
N ASP A 187 20.51 -16.19 -13.22
CA ASP A 187 21.63 -16.32 -14.16
C ASP A 187 22.55 -17.52 -13.84
N GLY A 188 22.22 -18.32 -12.81
CA GLY A 188 23.01 -19.44 -12.34
C GLY A 188 24.16 -19.08 -11.39
N SER A 189 24.43 -17.80 -11.15
CA SER A 189 25.44 -17.38 -10.21
C SER A 189 25.05 -17.65 -8.76
N ILE A 190 26.06 -17.80 -7.89
CA ILE A 190 25.88 -18.02 -6.45
C ILE A 190 26.70 -16.98 -5.70
N ALA A 191 26.08 -16.35 -4.68
CA ALA A 191 26.78 -15.51 -3.72
C ALA A 191 26.79 -16.15 -2.34
N HIS A 192 27.92 -16.02 -1.63
CA HIS A 192 28.11 -16.46 -0.25
C HIS A 192 28.21 -15.23 0.65
N VAL A 193 27.29 -15.08 1.61
CA VAL A 193 27.16 -13.87 2.43
C VAL A 193 26.86 -14.20 3.88
N GLU A 194 27.28 -13.35 4.79
CA GLU A 194 27.08 -13.52 6.24
C GLU A 194 25.69 -13.04 6.69
N LYS A 195 25.16 -12.00 6.05
CA LYS A 195 23.85 -11.43 6.37
C LYS A 195 23.03 -11.19 5.10
N VAL A 196 21.72 -11.37 5.21
CA VAL A 196 20.78 -11.18 4.10
C VAL A 196 19.62 -10.30 4.56
N VAL A 197 19.33 -9.22 3.84
CA VAL A 197 18.09 -8.47 3.98
C VAL A 197 17.22 -8.74 2.75
N LEU A 198 16.13 -9.45 2.93
CA LEU A 198 15.20 -9.81 1.86
C LEU A 198 14.16 -8.72 1.66
N ALA A 199 14.27 -7.97 0.56
CA ALA A 199 13.43 -6.83 0.19
C ALA A 199 12.88 -6.94 -1.25
N VAL A 200 12.60 -8.17 -1.70
CA VAL A 200 12.18 -8.49 -3.09
C VAL A 200 10.76 -8.03 -3.43
N GLY A 201 10.00 -7.54 -2.44
CA GLY A 201 8.60 -7.19 -2.58
C GLY A 201 7.68 -8.41 -2.75
N GLY A 202 6.38 -8.20 -2.62
CA GLY A 202 5.42 -9.31 -2.61
C GLY A 202 5.38 -10.11 -3.91
N ARG A 203 5.51 -9.45 -5.07
CA ARG A 203 5.57 -10.14 -6.37
C ARG A 203 6.84 -10.97 -6.53
N GLY A 204 7.96 -10.50 -5.97
CA GLY A 204 9.23 -11.21 -6.02
C GLY A 204 9.23 -12.48 -5.17
N MET A 205 8.52 -12.45 -4.04
CA MET A 205 8.46 -13.59 -3.10
C MET A 205 7.97 -14.88 -3.72
N SER A 206 7.01 -14.83 -4.65
CA SER A 206 6.47 -16.03 -5.32
C SER A 206 7.50 -16.80 -6.15
N ALA A 207 8.67 -16.22 -6.42
CA ALA A 207 9.72 -16.81 -7.24
C ALA A 207 10.96 -17.24 -6.43
N VAL A 208 10.92 -17.11 -5.09
CA VAL A 208 12.05 -17.40 -4.19
C VAL A 208 11.78 -18.65 -3.37
N ASP A 209 12.66 -19.64 -3.49
CA ASP A 209 12.67 -20.81 -2.60
C ASP A 209 13.30 -20.41 -1.26
N MET A 210 12.48 -20.44 -0.22
CA MET A 210 12.88 -20.07 1.14
C MET A 210 13.35 -21.30 1.95
N PRO A 211 14.23 -21.11 2.95
CA PRO A 211 14.53 -22.16 3.90
C PRO A 211 13.25 -22.64 4.59
N SER A 212 13.11 -23.97 4.78
CA SER A 212 11.91 -24.59 5.36
C SER A 212 11.55 -24.07 6.76
N ALA A 213 12.50 -23.49 7.47
CA ALA A 213 12.29 -22.87 8.78
C ALA A 213 11.51 -21.53 8.71
N ILE A 214 11.34 -20.96 7.53
CA ILE A 214 10.68 -19.66 7.30
C ILE A 214 9.37 -19.89 6.53
N PRO A 215 8.22 -19.94 7.21
CA PRO A 215 6.91 -20.09 6.56
C PRO A 215 6.61 -18.92 5.61
N CYS A 216 6.07 -19.24 4.44
CA CYS A 216 5.67 -18.27 3.44
C CYS A 216 4.25 -18.59 2.96
N GLU A 217 3.35 -17.60 3.05
CA GLU A 217 1.99 -17.69 2.54
C GLU A 217 1.97 -17.33 1.04
N PRO A 218 1.13 -18.00 0.23
CA PRO A 218 0.97 -17.64 -1.16
C PRO A 218 0.60 -16.16 -1.32
N THR A 219 1.32 -15.46 -2.20
CA THR A 219 1.05 -14.06 -2.46
C THR A 219 -0.10 -13.90 -3.45
N ARG A 220 -0.97 -12.92 -3.21
CA ARG A 220 -2.04 -12.52 -4.14
C ARG A 220 -2.07 -11.00 -4.33
N PRO A 221 -2.38 -10.49 -5.53
CA PRO A 221 -2.49 -9.06 -5.76
C PRO A 221 -3.70 -8.48 -5.02
N VAL A 222 -3.52 -7.29 -4.41
CA VAL A 222 -4.56 -6.52 -3.74
C VAL A 222 -4.37 -5.01 -4.01
N LEU A 223 -5.22 -4.16 -3.46
CA LEU A 223 -5.29 -2.73 -3.79
C LEU A 223 -5.43 -2.52 -5.29
N GLY A 224 -6.45 -3.13 -5.86
CA GLY A 224 -6.72 -3.07 -7.28
C GLY A 224 -8.21 -3.15 -7.61
N PRO A 225 -8.54 -3.10 -8.90
CA PRO A 225 -9.92 -3.18 -9.36
C PRO A 225 -10.51 -4.57 -9.09
N LEU A 226 -11.82 -4.62 -8.86
CA LEU A 226 -12.57 -5.86 -8.69
C LEU A 226 -13.39 -6.16 -9.95
N ALA A 227 -13.28 -7.39 -10.44
CA ALA A 227 -14.20 -7.93 -11.45
C ALA A 227 -15.53 -8.24 -10.78
N THR A 228 -16.62 -7.93 -11.46
CA THR A 228 -17.98 -8.25 -11.02
C THR A 228 -18.79 -8.86 -12.16
N ASP A 229 -20.06 -9.21 -11.92
CA ASP A 229 -20.92 -9.43 -13.06
C ASP A 229 -21.03 -8.15 -13.91
N SER A 230 -20.82 -8.28 -15.22
CA SER A 230 -20.57 -7.13 -16.10
C SER A 230 -21.83 -6.52 -16.72
N ARG A 231 -23.03 -7.07 -16.44
CA ARG A 231 -24.26 -6.62 -17.09
C ARG A 231 -24.60 -5.16 -16.78
N ILE A 232 -24.38 -4.74 -15.54
CA ILE A 232 -24.62 -3.38 -15.05
C ILE A 232 -23.41 -2.49 -15.39
N THR A 233 -22.21 -2.95 -15.06
CA THR A 233 -21.00 -2.15 -15.14
C THR A 233 -20.62 -1.75 -16.57
N ARG A 234 -20.92 -2.58 -17.58
CA ARG A 234 -20.76 -2.22 -19.01
C ARG A 234 -21.61 -1.03 -19.44
N GLN A 235 -22.83 -0.87 -18.87
CA GLN A 235 -23.69 0.27 -19.18
C GLN A 235 -23.17 1.57 -18.55
N LEU A 236 -22.34 1.46 -17.51
CA LEU A 236 -21.74 2.58 -16.76
C LEU A 236 -20.22 2.73 -17.04
N ASN A 237 -19.69 2.05 -18.06
CA ASN A 237 -18.25 2.06 -18.29
C ASN A 237 -17.69 3.48 -18.41
N ASN A 238 -16.54 3.73 -17.71
CA ASN A 238 -15.87 5.01 -17.55
C ASN A 238 -16.65 6.09 -16.76
N ILE A 239 -17.74 5.74 -16.13
CA ILE A 239 -18.49 6.67 -15.26
C ILE A 239 -17.88 6.61 -13.85
N ARG A 240 -17.64 7.80 -13.29
CA ARG A 240 -17.19 8.00 -11.91
C ARG A 240 -18.34 8.50 -11.07
N VAL A 241 -18.45 7.98 -9.86
CA VAL A 241 -19.43 8.40 -8.86
C VAL A 241 -18.78 8.50 -7.49
N LYS A 242 -19.21 9.50 -6.69
CA LYS A 242 -18.93 9.51 -5.25
C LYS A 242 -20.01 8.71 -4.55
N CYS A 243 -19.62 7.73 -3.76
CA CYS A 243 -20.54 6.79 -3.12
C CYS A 243 -19.90 6.15 -1.89
N ALA A 244 -20.69 5.41 -1.12
CA ALA A 244 -20.15 4.42 -0.20
C ALA A 244 -20.31 3.03 -0.79
N VAL A 245 -19.32 2.17 -0.54
CA VAL A 245 -19.32 0.79 -0.98
C VAL A 245 -19.13 -0.11 0.24
N SER A 246 -20.07 -1.00 0.47
CA SER A 246 -19.97 -2.03 1.49
C SER A 246 -19.64 -3.37 0.83
N LEU A 247 -18.64 -4.07 1.38
CA LEU A 247 -18.32 -5.45 1.02
C LEU A 247 -19.05 -6.38 1.98
N GLU A 248 -19.88 -7.26 1.47
CA GLU A 248 -20.71 -8.19 2.24
C GLU A 248 -20.35 -9.63 1.92
N ARG A 249 -20.24 -10.47 2.95
CA ARG A 249 -20.03 -11.92 2.83
C ARG A 249 -21.09 -12.66 3.64
N SER A 250 -21.81 -13.58 3.00
CA SER A 250 -22.91 -14.35 3.64
C SER A 250 -23.92 -13.47 4.38
N GLY A 251 -24.18 -12.25 3.85
CA GLY A 251 -25.10 -11.28 4.44
C GLY A 251 -24.53 -10.42 5.57
N GLY A 252 -23.30 -10.66 6.01
CA GLY A 252 -22.60 -9.86 7.01
C GLY A 252 -21.68 -8.80 6.37
N LEU A 253 -21.54 -7.64 7.00
CA LEU A 253 -20.61 -6.58 6.60
C LEU A 253 -19.17 -7.01 6.90
N VAL A 254 -18.31 -7.00 5.88
CA VAL A 254 -16.87 -7.25 6.00
C VAL A 254 -16.09 -5.94 6.15
N ALA A 255 -16.38 -4.98 5.28
CA ALA A 255 -15.74 -3.66 5.27
C ALA A 255 -16.63 -2.65 4.53
N ARG A 256 -16.44 -1.36 4.81
CA ARG A 256 -17.12 -0.25 4.13
C ARG A 256 -16.12 0.86 3.87
N GLU A 257 -16.18 1.41 2.66
CA GLU A 257 -15.35 2.53 2.22
C GLU A 257 -16.21 3.60 1.56
N GLU A 258 -15.84 4.87 1.73
CA GLU A 258 -16.44 5.99 1.04
C GLU A 258 -15.43 6.64 0.10
N GLY A 259 -15.88 7.07 -1.07
CA GLY A 259 -15.01 7.73 -2.01
C GLY A 259 -15.48 7.66 -3.46
N GLU A 260 -14.53 7.86 -4.36
CA GLU A 260 -14.76 7.78 -5.80
C GLU A 260 -14.70 6.31 -6.26
N LEU A 261 -15.79 5.85 -6.88
CA LEU A 261 -15.89 4.59 -7.60
C LEU A 261 -15.90 4.86 -9.10
N LEU A 262 -15.11 4.11 -9.86
CA LEU A 262 -15.08 4.12 -11.31
C LEU A 262 -15.62 2.79 -11.86
N PHE A 263 -16.70 2.86 -12.62
CA PHE A 263 -17.19 1.69 -13.35
C PHE A 263 -16.30 1.37 -14.55
N ARG A 264 -16.05 0.07 -14.73
CA ARG A 264 -15.31 -0.49 -15.88
C ARG A 264 -16.17 -1.56 -16.55
N ASP A 265 -15.87 -1.90 -17.77
CA ASP A 265 -16.60 -2.93 -18.52
C ASP A 265 -16.57 -4.32 -17.84
N TYR A 266 -15.51 -4.62 -17.07
CA TYR A 266 -15.32 -5.85 -16.32
C TYR A 266 -15.76 -5.78 -14.83
N GLY A 267 -16.06 -4.59 -14.30
CA GLY A 267 -16.35 -4.43 -12.88
C GLY A 267 -16.20 -3.00 -12.37
N VAL A 268 -15.50 -2.84 -11.25
CA VAL A 268 -15.35 -1.56 -10.56
C VAL A 268 -13.90 -1.29 -10.14
N SER A 269 -13.55 -0.02 -10.06
CA SER A 269 -12.24 0.52 -9.72
C SER A 269 -12.39 1.78 -8.86
N GLY A 270 -11.30 2.42 -8.49
CA GLY A 270 -11.28 3.60 -7.61
C GLY A 270 -10.72 3.29 -6.23
N VAL A 271 -10.32 4.33 -5.48
CA VAL A 271 -9.59 4.15 -4.20
C VAL A 271 -10.41 3.35 -3.19
N CYS A 272 -11.71 3.64 -3.05
CA CYS A 272 -12.60 2.90 -2.14
C CYS A 272 -12.69 1.40 -2.51
N VAL A 273 -12.72 1.07 -3.82
CA VAL A 273 -12.71 -0.31 -4.30
C VAL A 273 -11.35 -0.96 -4.06
N PHE A 274 -10.27 -0.23 -4.24
CA PHE A 274 -8.91 -0.75 -3.98
C PHE A 274 -8.76 -1.15 -2.52
N ASN A 275 -9.19 -0.32 -1.59
CA ASN A 275 -9.16 -0.65 -0.16
C ASN A 275 -9.99 -1.90 0.15
N LEU A 276 -11.20 -2.02 -0.40
CA LEU A 276 -12.07 -3.19 -0.22
C LEU A 276 -11.47 -4.47 -0.83
N SER A 277 -10.70 -4.36 -1.92
CA SER A 277 -10.08 -5.52 -2.58
C SER A 277 -9.10 -6.29 -1.69
N ARG A 278 -8.59 -5.66 -0.62
CA ARG A 278 -7.78 -6.30 0.42
C ARG A 278 -8.52 -7.45 1.12
N PHE A 279 -9.83 -7.34 1.23
CA PHE A 279 -10.71 -8.26 1.97
C PHE A 279 -11.57 -9.10 1.07
N ALA A 280 -11.77 -8.70 -0.19
CA ALA A 280 -12.70 -9.31 -1.12
C ALA A 280 -12.30 -10.74 -1.50
N CYS A 281 -13.30 -11.62 -1.56
CA CYS A 281 -13.25 -12.96 -2.09
C CYS A 281 -14.27 -13.12 -3.22
N GLU A 282 -14.06 -14.10 -4.09
CA GLU A 282 -15.06 -14.44 -5.09
C GLU A 282 -16.39 -14.87 -4.42
N GLY A 283 -17.51 -14.38 -4.94
CA GLY A 283 -18.83 -14.60 -4.38
C GLY A 283 -19.30 -13.55 -3.37
N ASP A 284 -18.40 -12.70 -2.84
CA ASP A 284 -18.79 -11.55 -2.02
C ASP A 284 -19.68 -10.58 -2.83
N VAL A 285 -20.39 -9.72 -2.14
CA VAL A 285 -21.27 -8.73 -2.76
C VAL A 285 -20.79 -7.31 -2.40
N LEU A 286 -20.61 -6.49 -3.43
CA LEU A 286 -20.47 -5.05 -3.28
C LEU A 286 -21.85 -4.42 -3.26
N SER A 287 -22.20 -3.69 -2.21
CA SER A 287 -23.41 -2.89 -2.08
C SER A 287 -23.02 -1.42 -2.19
N ILE A 288 -23.47 -0.76 -3.28
CA ILE A 288 -23.10 0.63 -3.63
C ILE A 288 -24.24 1.55 -3.22
N ASP A 289 -23.97 2.46 -2.29
CA ASP A 289 -24.87 3.54 -1.88
C ASP A 289 -24.46 4.85 -2.54
N PHE A 290 -25.28 5.36 -3.44
CA PHE A 290 -25.03 6.59 -4.20
C PHE A 290 -25.35 7.86 -3.39
N LEU A 291 -26.01 7.76 -2.25
CA LEU A 291 -26.37 8.87 -1.37
C LEU A 291 -26.07 8.52 0.10
N PRO A 292 -24.80 8.24 0.45
CA PRO A 292 -24.43 7.67 1.75
C PRO A 292 -24.74 8.58 2.95
N HIS A 293 -24.92 9.87 2.72
CA HIS A 293 -25.28 10.86 3.73
C HIS A 293 -26.79 10.89 4.06
N MET A 294 -27.61 10.09 3.34
CA MET A 294 -29.05 9.98 3.58
C MET A 294 -29.41 8.63 4.19
N SER A 295 -30.18 8.63 5.27
CA SER A 295 -30.83 7.41 5.74
C SER A 295 -31.84 6.88 4.70
N ALA A 296 -32.27 5.63 4.82
CA ALA A 296 -33.30 5.08 3.93
C ALA A 296 -34.59 5.92 3.98
N ALA A 297 -35.01 6.34 5.18
CA ALA A 297 -36.20 7.16 5.37
C ALA A 297 -36.06 8.57 4.75
N ASP A 298 -34.90 9.20 4.92
CA ASP A 298 -34.66 10.52 4.34
C ASP A 298 -34.59 10.44 2.80
N ARG A 299 -34.02 9.38 2.25
CA ARG A 299 -33.95 9.13 0.81
C ARG A 299 -35.36 8.90 0.22
N ASP A 300 -36.20 8.15 0.91
CA ASP A 300 -37.61 7.96 0.52
C ASP A 300 -38.35 9.29 0.51
N ALA A 301 -38.25 10.06 1.60
CA ALA A 301 -38.91 11.37 1.74
C ALA A 301 -38.41 12.35 0.66
N TRP A 302 -37.07 12.39 0.42
CA TRP A 302 -36.48 13.22 -0.62
C TRP A 302 -37.00 12.87 -2.02
N LEU A 303 -37.06 11.58 -2.37
CA LEU A 303 -37.58 11.14 -3.67
C LEU A 303 -39.08 11.48 -3.85
N PHE A 304 -39.91 11.30 -2.80
CA PHE A 304 -41.30 11.69 -2.85
C PHE A 304 -41.48 13.21 -3.05
N ALA A 305 -40.77 14.03 -2.29
CA ALA A 305 -40.83 15.48 -2.39
C ALA A 305 -40.34 15.94 -3.77
N ARG A 306 -39.24 15.39 -4.24
CA ARG A 306 -38.64 15.70 -5.52
C ARG A 306 -39.53 15.35 -6.69
N ARG A 307 -40.10 14.13 -6.67
CA ARG A 307 -41.08 13.72 -7.67
C ARG A 307 -42.25 14.72 -7.74
N LYS A 308 -42.85 15.07 -6.59
CA LYS A 308 -43.95 16.03 -6.53
C LYS A 308 -43.55 17.40 -7.11
N HIS A 309 -42.43 17.92 -6.71
CA HIS A 309 -41.93 19.23 -7.14
C HIS A 309 -41.62 19.28 -8.64
N LEU A 310 -40.90 18.30 -9.16
CA LEU A 310 -40.53 18.28 -10.57
C LEU A 310 -41.72 17.97 -11.50
N SER A 311 -42.66 17.10 -11.09
CA SER A 311 -43.87 16.86 -11.85
C SER A 311 -44.73 18.14 -12.01
N ALA A 312 -44.79 18.98 -10.99
CA ALA A 312 -45.52 20.23 -11.04
C ALA A 312 -44.86 21.30 -11.95
N ARG A 313 -43.54 21.23 -12.14
CA ARG A 313 -42.77 22.26 -12.88
C ARG A 313 -42.40 21.85 -14.30
N LEU A 314 -42.10 20.57 -14.52
CA LEU A 314 -41.47 20.06 -15.74
C LEU A 314 -42.30 18.94 -16.40
N GLY A 315 -43.23 18.35 -15.67
CA GLY A 315 -44.02 17.23 -16.14
C GLY A 315 -45.13 17.64 -17.09
N GLU A 316 -45.36 16.87 -18.16
CA GLU A 316 -46.56 16.98 -18.96
C GLU A 316 -47.71 16.36 -18.18
N ASN A 317 -48.86 17.06 -18.11
CA ASN A 317 -50.02 16.63 -17.33
C ASN A 317 -49.75 16.27 -15.86
N GLY A 318 -48.74 16.93 -15.24
CA GLY A 318 -48.31 16.67 -13.87
C GLY A 318 -47.55 15.36 -13.64
N GLN A 319 -47.05 14.76 -14.72
CA GLN A 319 -46.22 13.53 -14.68
C GLN A 319 -44.82 13.79 -15.15
N ILE A 320 -43.85 13.06 -14.60
CA ILE A 320 -42.41 13.17 -14.96
C ILE A 320 -41.84 11.76 -15.14
N ALA A 321 -40.99 11.57 -16.15
CA ALA A 321 -40.27 10.32 -16.37
C ALA A 321 -39.44 9.91 -15.15
N ALA A 322 -39.31 8.61 -14.91
CA ALA A 322 -38.60 8.09 -13.75
C ALA A 322 -37.13 8.55 -13.70
N GLU A 323 -36.43 8.54 -14.83
CA GLU A 323 -35.04 9.02 -14.90
C GLU A 323 -34.90 10.53 -14.62
N ASP A 324 -35.89 11.33 -15.03
CA ASP A 324 -35.90 12.77 -14.83
C ASP A 324 -36.06 13.18 -13.37
N VAL A 325 -36.61 12.31 -12.53
CA VAL A 325 -36.66 12.53 -11.09
C VAL A 325 -35.26 12.61 -10.49
N LEU A 326 -34.26 11.95 -11.09
CA LEU A 326 -32.87 11.99 -10.66
C LEU A 326 -32.02 13.05 -11.37
N ARG A 327 -32.59 13.80 -12.33
CA ARG A 327 -31.90 14.84 -13.09
C ARG A 327 -31.31 15.92 -12.16
N GLY A 328 -30.00 16.19 -12.28
CA GLY A 328 -29.26 17.13 -11.43
C GLY A 328 -28.81 16.57 -10.07
N ALA A 329 -29.25 15.35 -9.70
CA ALA A 329 -28.70 14.62 -8.56
C ALA A 329 -27.71 13.55 -9.01
N MET A 330 -27.91 12.97 -10.19
CA MET A 330 -27.07 11.92 -10.77
C MET A 330 -26.90 12.15 -12.28
N LEU A 331 -25.87 11.51 -12.85
CA LEU A 331 -25.66 11.49 -14.29
C LEU A 331 -26.82 10.73 -14.97
N PRO A 332 -27.26 11.13 -16.17
CA PRO A 332 -28.39 10.48 -16.86
C PRO A 332 -28.23 8.97 -17.04
N GLN A 333 -27.03 8.51 -17.41
CA GLN A 333 -26.75 7.07 -17.56
C GLN A 333 -26.91 6.32 -16.24
N VAL A 334 -26.48 6.92 -15.11
CA VAL A 334 -26.64 6.32 -13.78
C VAL A 334 -28.12 6.24 -13.43
N ALA A 335 -28.89 7.32 -13.66
CA ALA A 335 -30.32 7.35 -13.41
C ALA A 335 -31.08 6.26 -14.18
N GLN A 336 -30.80 6.10 -15.49
CA GLN A 336 -31.38 5.07 -16.33
C GLN A 336 -31.08 3.66 -15.83
N VAL A 337 -29.83 3.39 -15.46
CA VAL A 337 -29.44 2.07 -14.95
C VAL A 337 -30.09 1.78 -13.62
N LEU A 338 -30.17 2.75 -12.69
CA LEU A 338 -30.84 2.57 -11.40
C LEU A 338 -32.34 2.30 -11.57
N CYS A 339 -33.03 3.02 -12.49
CA CYS A 339 -34.42 2.73 -12.83
C CYS A 339 -34.58 1.29 -13.32
N LYS A 340 -33.79 0.85 -14.30
CA LYS A 340 -33.83 -0.52 -14.83
C LYS A 340 -33.54 -1.56 -13.74
N CYS A 341 -32.59 -1.33 -12.85
CA CYS A 341 -32.30 -2.21 -11.72
C CYS A 341 -33.47 -2.27 -10.70
N ALA A 342 -34.24 -1.19 -10.59
CA ALA A 342 -35.43 -1.16 -9.77
C ALA A 342 -36.69 -1.80 -10.46
N GLY A 343 -36.54 -2.30 -11.69
CA GLY A 343 -37.64 -2.85 -12.51
C GLY A 343 -38.56 -1.79 -13.09
N ILE A 344 -38.01 -0.55 -13.26
CA ILE A 344 -38.76 0.62 -13.71
C ILE A 344 -38.29 0.98 -15.12
N ASP A 345 -39.21 1.19 -16.05
CA ASP A 345 -38.90 1.79 -17.34
C ASP A 345 -38.48 3.26 -17.11
N PRO A 346 -37.25 3.68 -17.48
CA PRO A 346 -36.78 5.03 -17.24
C PRO A 346 -37.64 6.14 -17.85
N ALA A 347 -38.26 5.88 -19.00
CA ALA A 347 -39.06 6.85 -19.74
C ALA A 347 -40.51 6.99 -19.24
N ARG A 348 -41.00 6.02 -18.47
CA ARG A 348 -42.37 6.10 -17.97
C ARG A 348 -42.50 6.97 -16.71
N PRO A 349 -43.70 7.51 -16.43
CA PRO A 349 -43.93 8.24 -15.19
C PRO A 349 -43.66 7.39 -13.94
N LEU A 350 -42.97 7.97 -12.95
CA LEU A 350 -42.64 7.32 -11.69
C LEU A 350 -43.89 7.23 -10.78
N SER A 351 -44.35 6.04 -10.47
CA SER A 351 -45.47 5.84 -9.51
C SER A 351 -44.97 5.96 -8.05
N LYS A 352 -45.91 6.09 -7.09
CA LYS A 352 -45.55 6.11 -5.66
C LYS A 352 -44.90 4.79 -5.20
N LYS A 353 -45.29 3.66 -5.75
CA LYS A 353 -44.73 2.33 -5.45
C LYS A 353 -43.29 2.24 -5.97
N ASP A 354 -43.05 2.80 -7.13
CA ASP A 354 -41.74 2.77 -7.77
C ASP A 354 -40.69 3.60 -6.99
N VAL A 355 -41.11 4.68 -6.29
CA VAL A 355 -40.21 5.48 -5.45
C VAL A 355 -39.44 4.64 -4.43
N LEU A 356 -40.14 3.75 -3.73
CA LEU A 356 -39.53 2.88 -2.73
C LEU A 356 -38.57 1.84 -3.36
N ALA A 357 -38.93 1.31 -4.54
CA ALA A 357 -38.05 0.39 -5.27
C ALA A 357 -36.76 1.11 -5.75
N LEU A 358 -36.91 2.31 -6.30
CA LEU A 358 -35.77 3.14 -6.75
C LEU A 358 -34.90 3.54 -5.57
N SER A 359 -35.51 3.94 -4.44
CA SER A 359 -34.75 4.31 -3.22
C SER A 359 -33.88 3.17 -2.72
N ARG A 360 -34.39 1.93 -2.71
CA ARG A 360 -33.57 0.76 -2.29
C ARG A 360 -32.38 0.54 -3.20
N VAL A 361 -32.55 0.68 -4.52
CA VAL A 361 -31.46 0.49 -5.47
C VAL A 361 -30.44 1.62 -5.38
N ILE A 362 -30.88 2.87 -5.15
CA ILE A 362 -29.97 4.01 -4.93
C ILE A 362 -29.10 3.79 -3.70
N GLY A 363 -29.66 3.26 -2.60
CA GLY A 363 -28.92 3.01 -1.36
C GLY A 363 -28.22 1.67 -1.29
N GLY A 364 -28.28 0.82 -2.33
CA GLY A 364 -27.69 -0.50 -2.28
C GLY A 364 -27.72 -1.25 -3.63
N LEU A 365 -27.10 -0.67 -4.66
CA LEU A 365 -26.90 -1.38 -5.92
C LEU A 365 -25.92 -2.54 -5.69
N ARG A 366 -26.34 -3.75 -5.96
CA ARG A 366 -25.58 -4.97 -5.65
C ARG A 366 -24.83 -5.49 -6.87
N LEU A 367 -23.52 -5.75 -6.70
CA LEU A 367 -22.67 -6.38 -7.69
C LEU A 367 -21.94 -7.57 -7.05
N THR A 368 -21.95 -8.73 -7.67
CA THR A 368 -21.24 -9.91 -7.17
C THR A 368 -19.79 -9.87 -7.62
N VAL A 369 -18.86 -10.00 -6.68
CA VAL A 369 -17.41 -10.08 -6.92
C VAL A 369 -17.09 -11.40 -7.63
N ARG A 370 -16.27 -11.31 -8.70
CA ARG A 370 -15.77 -12.44 -9.50
C ARG A 370 -14.26 -12.63 -9.36
N GLY A 371 -13.61 -11.78 -8.56
CA GLY A 371 -12.16 -11.78 -8.34
C GLY A 371 -11.53 -10.42 -8.63
N ILE A 372 -10.21 -10.42 -8.83
CA ILE A 372 -9.45 -9.25 -9.24
C ILE A 372 -9.73 -8.94 -10.72
N GLY A 373 -9.99 -7.67 -11.05
CA GLY A 373 -10.30 -7.24 -12.41
C GLY A 373 -9.08 -7.19 -13.32
N ASP A 374 -8.02 -6.56 -12.87
CA ASP A 374 -6.73 -6.49 -13.58
C ASP A 374 -5.57 -6.49 -12.57
N ALA A 375 -4.89 -7.63 -12.49
CA ALA A 375 -3.77 -7.82 -11.57
C ALA A 375 -2.59 -6.85 -11.82
N LYS A 376 -2.45 -6.31 -13.04
CA LYS A 376 -1.41 -5.31 -13.35
C LYS A 376 -1.67 -3.96 -12.71
N GLN A 377 -2.92 -3.64 -12.42
CA GLN A 377 -3.32 -2.41 -11.74
C GLN A 377 -3.31 -2.53 -10.21
N CYS A 378 -3.09 -3.74 -9.68
CA CYS A 378 -2.95 -3.93 -8.23
C CYS A 378 -1.65 -3.31 -7.73
N GLN A 379 -1.73 -2.53 -6.66
CA GLN A 379 -0.60 -1.73 -6.17
C GLN A 379 0.32 -2.53 -5.25
N VAL A 380 -0.22 -3.48 -4.48
CA VAL A 380 0.52 -4.29 -3.51
C VAL A 380 0.09 -5.76 -3.56
N SER A 381 0.84 -6.60 -2.87
CA SER A 381 0.52 -8.01 -2.67
C SER A 381 0.18 -8.27 -1.19
N ARG A 382 -0.71 -9.24 -0.95
CA ARG A 382 -1.00 -9.82 0.37
C ARG A 382 -0.44 -11.23 0.41
N GLY A 383 0.04 -11.68 1.56
CA GLY A 383 0.81 -12.91 1.72
C GLY A 383 2.30 -12.60 1.71
N GLY A 384 3.14 -13.62 1.58
CA GLY A 384 4.58 -13.53 1.71
C GLY A 384 5.09 -14.18 2.99
N LEU A 385 6.22 -13.74 3.52
CA LEU A 385 6.82 -14.32 4.71
C LEU A 385 5.92 -14.09 5.93
N SER A 386 5.68 -15.16 6.69
CA SER A 386 4.90 -15.09 7.93
C SER A 386 5.61 -14.21 8.96
N ILE A 387 4.93 -13.19 9.45
CA ILE A 387 5.49 -12.28 10.47
C ILE A 387 5.87 -12.99 11.76
N ALA A 388 5.24 -14.14 12.09
CA ALA A 388 5.57 -14.93 13.26
C ALA A 388 7.00 -15.53 13.20
N ALA A 389 7.64 -15.54 12.04
CA ALA A 389 9.01 -16.00 11.86
C ALA A 389 10.06 -14.91 12.09
N PHE A 390 9.66 -13.66 12.34
CA PHE A 390 10.55 -12.50 12.45
C PHE A 390 10.34 -11.75 13.77
N ASP A 391 11.44 -11.24 14.32
CA ASP A 391 11.40 -10.32 15.45
C ASP A 391 11.07 -8.90 14.94
N PRO A 392 9.97 -8.29 15.38
CA PRO A 392 9.60 -6.95 14.96
C PRO A 392 10.57 -5.87 15.43
N GLN A 393 11.43 -6.14 16.42
CA GLN A 393 12.39 -5.17 16.94
C GLN A 393 13.63 -5.02 16.05
N THR A 394 13.96 -6.06 15.29
CA THR A 394 15.17 -6.14 14.47
C THR A 394 14.90 -6.49 13.01
N MET A 395 13.71 -6.98 12.70
CA MET A 395 13.37 -7.60 11.41
C MET A 395 14.15 -8.88 11.11
N GLU A 396 14.84 -9.47 12.09
CA GLU A 396 15.63 -10.71 11.97
C GLU A 396 14.74 -11.96 12.10
N ALA A 397 15.03 -12.98 11.33
CA ALA A 397 14.33 -14.24 11.42
C ALA A 397 14.71 -15.01 12.71
N VAL A 398 13.71 -15.39 13.50
CA VAL A 398 13.89 -16.07 14.81
C VAL A 398 14.64 -17.41 14.67
N ARG A 399 14.47 -18.12 13.55
CA ARG A 399 15.06 -19.45 13.31
C ARG A 399 16.15 -19.49 12.25
N ALA A 400 16.57 -18.32 11.75
CA ALA A 400 17.62 -18.20 10.74
C ALA A 400 18.42 -16.93 11.00
N SER A 401 19.28 -16.94 12.04
CA SER A 401 20.09 -15.78 12.42
C SER A 401 20.90 -15.26 11.24
N GLY A 402 20.88 -13.95 11.05
CA GLY A 402 21.50 -13.26 9.93
C GLY A 402 20.61 -13.10 8.70
N LEU A 403 19.37 -13.64 8.71
CA LEU A 403 18.35 -13.39 7.69
C LEU A 403 17.37 -12.34 8.22
N PHE A 404 17.22 -11.24 7.50
CA PHE A 404 16.28 -10.15 7.78
C PHE A 404 15.29 -10.03 6.63
N ALA A 405 14.11 -9.47 6.88
CA ALA A 405 13.13 -9.18 5.83
C ALA A 405 12.53 -7.79 5.97
N ALA A 406 12.14 -7.16 4.86
CA ALA A 406 11.58 -5.83 4.83
C ALA A 406 10.52 -5.63 3.72
N GLY A 407 9.64 -4.67 3.93
CA GLY A 407 8.59 -4.28 2.99
C GLY A 407 7.57 -5.38 2.74
N GLU A 408 7.11 -5.47 1.50
CA GLU A 408 6.10 -6.44 1.06
C GLU A 408 6.64 -7.89 0.92
N ALA A 409 7.90 -8.16 1.23
CA ALA A 409 8.36 -9.54 1.39
C ALA A 409 7.67 -10.21 2.59
N LEU A 410 7.31 -9.43 3.61
CA LEU A 410 6.51 -9.83 4.76
C LEU A 410 5.01 -9.72 4.46
N ASP A 411 4.18 -10.56 5.09
CA ASP A 411 2.71 -10.49 4.97
C ASP A 411 2.14 -9.26 5.69
N VAL A 412 2.49 -8.09 5.17
CA VAL A 412 2.03 -6.78 5.64
C VAL A 412 1.52 -5.97 4.46
N ASP A 413 0.26 -5.55 4.53
CA ASP A 413 -0.37 -4.63 3.58
C ASP A 413 -1.26 -3.62 4.32
N ALA A 414 -1.50 -2.48 3.70
CA ALA A 414 -2.29 -1.39 4.27
C ALA A 414 -3.17 -0.73 3.18
N PRO A 415 -4.14 0.13 3.53
CA PRO A 415 -4.94 0.85 2.54
C PRO A 415 -4.10 1.78 1.67
N CYS A 416 -4.71 2.31 0.61
CA CYS A 416 -4.15 3.42 -0.14
C CYS A 416 -3.93 4.63 0.79
N GLY A 417 -2.92 5.46 0.49
CA GLY A 417 -2.71 6.67 1.28
C GLY A 417 -1.27 6.91 1.75
N GLY A 418 -0.29 6.13 1.26
CA GLY A 418 1.12 6.26 1.64
C GLY A 418 1.61 5.22 2.64
N TYR A 419 0.70 4.47 3.26
CA TYR A 419 0.98 3.48 4.30
C TYR A 419 1.96 2.38 3.84
N ASN A 420 1.76 1.79 2.64
CA ASN A 420 2.59 0.69 2.16
C ASN A 420 4.04 1.12 1.87
N LEU A 421 4.23 2.33 1.34
CA LEU A 421 5.57 2.89 1.17
C LEU A 421 6.19 3.25 2.51
N HIS A 422 5.42 3.82 3.44
CA HIS A 422 5.88 4.10 4.80
C HIS A 422 6.40 2.82 5.49
N TRP A 423 5.65 1.71 5.39
CA TRP A 423 6.11 0.41 5.88
C TRP A 423 7.40 -0.05 5.20
N ALA A 424 7.48 0.09 3.87
CA ALA A 424 8.68 -0.31 3.13
C ALA A 424 9.93 0.46 3.59
N TRP A 425 9.81 1.78 3.79
CA TRP A 425 10.90 2.58 4.35
C TRP A 425 11.24 2.17 5.76
N SER A 426 10.25 2.13 6.65
CA SER A 426 10.44 1.85 8.08
C SER A 426 11.08 0.49 8.34
N SER A 427 10.52 -0.57 7.74
CA SER A 427 11.08 -1.92 7.88
C SER A 427 12.45 -2.07 7.20
N GLY A 428 12.66 -1.37 6.07
CA GLY A 428 13.97 -1.33 5.41
C GLY A 428 15.05 -0.68 6.26
N LEU A 429 14.76 0.50 6.82
CA LEU A 429 15.66 1.19 7.74
C LEU A 429 16.03 0.32 8.95
N LEU A 430 15.01 -0.28 9.59
CA LEU A 430 15.22 -1.13 10.75
C LEU A 430 16.04 -2.37 10.42
N ALA A 431 15.73 -3.07 9.32
CA ALA A 431 16.45 -4.25 8.87
C ALA A 431 17.90 -3.93 8.49
N GLY A 432 18.14 -2.79 7.81
CA GLY A 432 19.47 -2.36 7.42
C GLY A 432 20.39 -2.07 8.62
N VAL A 433 19.89 -1.29 9.60
CA VAL A 433 20.60 -1.02 10.85
C VAL A 433 20.90 -2.32 11.61
N SER A 434 19.89 -3.19 11.74
CA SER A 434 20.02 -4.45 12.48
C SER A 434 21.01 -5.40 11.81
N ALA A 435 21.00 -5.51 10.49
CA ALA A 435 21.96 -6.33 9.74
C ALA A 435 23.39 -5.84 9.89
N ALA A 436 23.60 -4.52 9.85
CA ALA A 436 24.92 -3.92 10.06
C ALA A 436 25.44 -4.20 11.47
N ARG A 437 24.64 -3.95 12.51
CA ARG A 437 25.01 -4.25 13.89
C ARG A 437 25.32 -5.73 14.11
N SER A 438 24.47 -6.62 13.60
CA SER A 438 24.66 -8.07 13.68
C SER A 438 25.93 -8.54 12.93
N ALA A 439 26.34 -7.86 11.86
CA ALA A 439 27.56 -8.18 11.16
C ALA A 439 28.82 -7.82 11.96
N VAL A 440 28.79 -6.69 12.70
CA VAL A 440 29.93 -6.24 13.54
C VAL A 440 30.03 -7.04 14.83
N SER A 441 28.90 -7.31 15.53
CA SER A 441 28.89 -7.98 16.85
C SER A 441 29.35 -9.44 16.82
N ALA A 442 29.32 -10.10 15.67
CA ALA A 442 29.69 -11.53 15.54
C ALA A 442 31.19 -11.84 15.79
N ASP A 443 32.06 -10.83 16.02
CA ASP A 443 33.48 -11.01 16.34
C ASP A 443 33.78 -10.91 17.84
N GLY A 444 32.80 -10.46 18.67
CA GLY A 444 33.01 -10.30 20.11
C GLY A 444 32.89 -11.56 20.98
N GLU A 445 32.37 -12.67 20.42
CA GLU A 445 32.18 -13.94 21.19
C GLU A 445 33.27 -15.00 20.93
N GLY A 446 34.33 -14.65 20.19
CA GLY A 446 35.42 -15.58 19.80
C GLY A 446 36.69 -15.51 20.61
N GLU A 447 36.86 -14.58 21.56
CA GLU A 447 38.10 -14.46 22.38
C GLU A 447 37.73 -14.60 23.89
N GLY A 448 37.29 -15.78 24.29
CA GLY A 448 37.03 -16.07 25.69
C GLY A 448 36.83 -17.56 25.96
N GLU A 449 37.83 -18.38 25.61
CA GLU A 449 38.12 -19.66 26.26
C GLU A 449 39.63 -20.01 26.14
#